data_9b48730c7cec6e2eca9d9e83a4e7e099
#
_entry.id   9b48730c7cec6e2eca9d9e83a4e7e099
#
_cell.length_a   1.000
_cell.length_b   1.000
_cell.length_c   1.000
_cell.angle_alpha   90.00
_cell.angle_beta   90.00
_cell.angle_gamma   90.00
#
_symmetry.space_group_name_H-M   'P 1'
#
loop_
_entity.id
_entity.type
_entity.pdbx_description
1 polymer ?
#
loop_
_entity_poly.entity_id
_entity_poly.type
_entity_poly.pdbx_seq_one_letter_code
_entity_poly.pdbx_strand_id
1 'polypeptide(L)'
;MDVRTAALAAVLGLGAAGATVDRSRAELPGWLAGCWELRQGARHAMEMWMPPEGGMMLGASRTTKDGQLHEFEQLRLQLAGDTLVYTALPSGQPEAAFRSVEVTETSFTVANPAHDFPQRIGYRRQGADSLIAWIEGPGKDGVKRIEYPMRRMDCRR
;
A
#
# COMPACT_ATOMS: atom_id res chain seq x y z
N MET A 1 -47.57 -58.73 28.90
CA MET A 1 -47.61 -57.24 28.81
C MET A 1 -46.19 -56.73 28.80
N ASP A 2 -45.57 -56.57 27.62
CA ASP A 2 -44.19 -56.10 27.47
C ASP A 2 -44.16 -54.62 27.11
N VAL A 3 -43.56 -53.84 27.99
CA VAL A 3 -43.31 -52.44 27.79
C VAL A 3 -41.93 -52.29 27.17
N ARG A 4 -41.85 -52.04 25.88
CA ARG A 4 -40.56 -51.72 25.17
C ARG A 4 -40.19 -50.26 25.35
N THR A 5 -39.12 -50.03 26.07
CA THR A 5 -38.51 -48.72 26.24
C THR A 5 -37.72 -48.37 24.98
N ALA A 6 -38.14 -47.32 24.25
CA ALA A 6 -37.39 -46.76 23.11
C ALA A 6 -36.34 -45.78 23.62
N ALA A 7 -35.05 -46.06 23.34
CA ALA A 7 -33.94 -45.18 23.62
C ALA A 7 -33.83 -44.17 22.49
N LEU A 8 -33.94 -42.87 22.84
CA LEU A 8 -33.76 -41.74 21.94
C LEU A 8 -32.24 -41.44 21.85
N ALA A 9 -31.61 -41.72 20.72
CA ALA A 9 -30.22 -41.34 20.46
C ALA A 9 -30.18 -39.86 20.00
N ALA A 10 -29.59 -39.01 20.86
CA ALA A 10 -29.29 -37.62 20.53
C ALA A 10 -28.04 -37.58 19.64
N VAL A 11 -28.23 -37.19 18.37
CA VAL A 11 -27.14 -36.91 17.46
C VAL A 11 -26.66 -35.47 17.72
N LEU A 12 -25.50 -35.33 18.39
CA LEU A 12 -24.79 -34.06 18.52
C LEU A 12 -24.14 -33.73 17.17
N GLY A 13 -24.76 -32.85 16.40
CA GLY A 13 -24.17 -32.24 15.22
C GLY A 13 -23.04 -31.26 15.64
N LEU A 14 -21.77 -31.62 15.38
CA LEU A 14 -20.68 -30.66 15.42
C LEU A 14 -20.86 -29.69 14.24
N GLY A 15 -21.37 -28.51 14.54
CA GLY A 15 -21.31 -27.37 13.62
C GLY A 15 -19.87 -26.92 13.46
N ALA A 16 -19.25 -27.21 12.32
CA ALA A 16 -18.02 -26.57 11.93
C ALA A 16 -18.28 -25.07 11.74
N ALA A 17 -17.87 -24.24 12.69
CA ALA A 17 -17.81 -22.80 12.51
C ALA A 17 -16.75 -22.54 11.44
N GLY A 18 -17.19 -22.35 10.19
CA GLY A 18 -16.35 -21.85 9.11
C GLY A 18 -15.86 -20.46 9.51
N ALA A 19 -14.56 -20.32 9.73
CA ALA A 19 -13.94 -19.02 9.88
C ALA A 19 -14.22 -18.26 8.58
N THR A 20 -15.10 -17.26 8.63
CA THR A 20 -15.25 -16.27 7.59
C THR A 20 -13.94 -15.52 7.52
N VAL A 21 -13.16 -15.74 6.47
CA VAL A 21 -12.02 -14.86 6.13
C VAL A 21 -12.67 -13.52 5.82
N ASP A 22 -12.63 -12.61 6.78
CA ASP A 22 -12.98 -11.20 6.57
C ASP A 22 -11.99 -10.68 5.54
N ARG A 23 -12.40 -10.61 4.28
CA ARG A 23 -11.69 -9.85 3.25
C ARG A 23 -11.95 -8.39 3.59
N SER A 24 -11.08 -7.83 4.42
CA SER A 24 -11.10 -6.40 4.68
C SER A 24 -11.14 -5.69 3.34
N ARG A 25 -12.23 -4.97 3.10
CA ARG A 25 -12.43 -4.15 1.91
C ARG A 25 -11.26 -3.18 1.83
N ALA A 26 -10.60 -3.10 0.66
CA ALA A 26 -9.49 -2.16 0.50
C ALA A 26 -9.98 -0.74 0.78
N GLU A 27 -9.27 -0.04 1.65
CA GLU A 27 -9.53 1.36 2.00
C GLU A 27 -8.36 2.23 1.53
N LEU A 28 -8.67 3.50 1.26
CA LEU A 28 -7.62 4.48 0.97
C LEU A 28 -6.80 4.72 2.25
N PRO A 29 -5.45 4.71 2.16
CA PRO A 29 -4.57 4.89 3.31
C PRO A 29 -4.54 6.36 3.77
N GLY A 30 -5.61 6.82 4.43
CA GLY A 30 -5.74 8.20 4.90
C GLY A 30 -4.58 8.68 5.78
N TRP A 31 -3.87 7.75 6.44
CA TRP A 31 -2.68 8.04 7.22
C TRP A 31 -1.50 8.56 6.37
N LEU A 32 -1.50 8.31 5.05
CA LEU A 32 -0.48 8.78 4.11
C LEU A 32 -0.63 10.28 3.79
N ALA A 33 -1.81 10.87 4.02
CA ALA A 33 -2.05 12.29 3.73
C ALA A 33 -1.07 13.21 4.47
N GLY A 34 -0.60 14.25 3.78
CA GLY A 34 0.38 15.22 4.27
C GLY A 34 1.68 15.19 3.48
N CYS A 35 2.75 15.73 4.07
CA CYS A 35 4.05 15.85 3.42
C CYS A 35 5.10 15.02 4.14
N TRP A 36 5.94 14.37 3.35
CA TRP A 36 6.98 13.46 3.78
C TRP A 36 8.30 13.80 3.11
N GLU A 37 9.41 13.67 3.84
CA GLU A 37 10.74 13.93 3.28
C GLU A 37 11.75 12.84 3.66
N LEU A 38 12.72 12.66 2.77
CA LEU A 38 13.93 11.89 3.00
C LEU A 38 15.13 12.73 2.57
N ARG A 39 16.11 12.90 3.47
CA ARG A 39 17.37 13.56 3.18
C ARG A 39 18.53 12.57 3.33
N GLN A 40 19.32 12.45 2.27
CA GLN A 40 20.51 11.59 2.24
C GLN A 40 21.64 12.32 1.52
N GLY A 41 22.56 12.90 2.28
CA GLY A 41 23.63 13.73 1.74
C GLY A 41 23.05 14.91 0.93
N ALA A 42 23.45 15.03 -0.32
CA ALA A 42 22.97 16.07 -1.24
C ALA A 42 21.57 15.80 -1.83
N ARG A 43 21.03 14.59 -1.65
CA ARG A 43 19.71 14.21 -2.18
C ARG A 43 18.62 14.53 -1.17
N HIS A 44 17.57 15.20 -1.65
CA HIS A 44 16.34 15.47 -0.92
C HIS A 44 15.15 15.00 -1.73
N ALA A 45 14.47 13.96 -1.26
CA ALA A 45 13.20 13.50 -1.79
C ALA A 45 12.07 14.05 -0.92
N MET A 46 11.01 14.49 -1.56
CA MET A 46 9.78 14.96 -0.92
C MET A 46 8.59 14.34 -1.62
N GLU A 47 7.60 13.94 -0.85
CA GLU A 47 6.34 13.41 -1.34
C GLU A 47 5.18 14.03 -0.58
N MET A 48 4.10 14.39 -1.28
CA MET A 48 2.90 14.95 -0.68
C MET A 48 1.66 14.22 -1.16
N TRP A 49 0.68 14.08 -0.28
CA TRP A 49 -0.61 13.45 -0.56
C TRP A 49 -1.77 14.28 -0.03
N MET A 50 -2.79 14.48 -0.88
CA MET A 50 -4.07 15.03 -0.45
C MET A 50 -4.82 14.01 0.41
N PRO A 51 -5.65 14.45 1.37
CA PRO A 51 -6.57 13.56 2.07
C PRO A 51 -7.47 12.78 1.12
N PRO A 52 -7.93 11.56 1.50
CA PRO A 52 -8.85 10.80 0.68
C PRO A 52 -10.20 11.53 0.52
N GLU A 53 -10.65 11.66 -0.72
CA GLU A 53 -11.96 12.21 -1.06
C GLU A 53 -12.44 11.60 -2.39
N GLY A 54 -13.74 11.34 -2.51
CA GLY A 54 -14.35 10.80 -3.74
C GLY A 54 -13.76 9.45 -4.20
N GLY A 55 -13.24 8.63 -3.28
CA GLY A 55 -12.62 7.35 -3.61
C GLY A 55 -11.17 7.45 -4.15
N MET A 56 -10.51 8.60 -3.95
CA MET A 56 -9.19 8.89 -4.51
C MET A 56 -8.31 9.67 -3.54
N MET A 57 -6.99 9.52 -3.67
CA MET A 57 -5.97 10.43 -3.15
C MET A 57 -5.06 10.85 -4.30
N LEU A 58 -4.79 12.15 -4.41
CA LEU A 58 -3.79 12.68 -5.34
C LEU A 58 -2.51 12.99 -4.59
N GLY A 59 -1.38 12.73 -5.24
CA GLY A 59 -0.06 12.97 -4.69
C GLY A 59 0.93 13.47 -5.73
N ALA A 60 2.05 13.95 -5.26
CA ALA A 60 3.19 14.30 -6.08
C ALA A 60 4.49 14.04 -5.32
N SER A 61 5.53 13.65 -6.04
CA SER A 61 6.87 13.56 -5.51
C SER A 61 7.85 14.41 -6.31
N ARG A 62 8.92 14.83 -5.65
CA ARG A 62 10.11 15.39 -6.33
C ARG A 62 11.37 14.98 -5.59
N THR A 63 12.43 14.77 -6.35
CA THR A 63 13.77 14.60 -5.82
C THR A 63 14.68 15.69 -6.36
N THR A 64 15.41 16.33 -5.47
CA THR A 64 16.51 17.25 -5.84
C THR A 64 17.85 16.64 -5.43
N LYS A 65 18.90 17.01 -6.17
CA LYS A 65 20.29 16.71 -5.83
C LYS A 65 21.11 18.01 -5.94
N ASP A 66 21.87 18.36 -4.93
CA ASP A 66 22.61 19.64 -4.86
C ASP A 66 21.71 20.86 -5.13
N GLY A 67 20.46 20.82 -4.67
CA GLY A 67 19.46 21.88 -4.89
C GLY A 67 18.83 21.92 -6.30
N GLN A 68 19.28 21.08 -7.23
CA GLN A 68 18.73 21.01 -8.60
C GLN A 68 17.69 19.91 -8.71
N LEU A 69 16.61 20.16 -9.48
CA LEU A 69 15.58 19.16 -9.77
C LEU A 69 16.22 17.96 -10.49
N HIS A 70 16.01 16.77 -9.98
CA HIS A 70 16.48 15.51 -10.55
C HIS A 70 15.33 14.72 -11.19
N GLU A 71 14.23 14.57 -10.48
CA GLU A 71 13.03 13.87 -10.94
C GLU A 71 11.78 14.38 -10.19
N PHE A 72 10.60 14.19 -10.79
CA PHE A 72 9.30 14.41 -10.17
C PHE A 72 8.29 13.42 -10.72
N GLU A 73 7.21 13.19 -9.95
CA GLU A 73 6.13 12.29 -10.35
C GLU A 73 4.78 12.86 -9.94
N GLN A 74 3.76 12.59 -10.75
CA GLN A 74 2.36 12.69 -10.35
C GLN A 74 1.88 11.31 -9.88
N LEU A 75 1.16 11.29 -8.77
CA LEU A 75 0.78 10.06 -8.08
C LEU A 75 -0.73 10.07 -7.83
N ARG A 76 -1.37 8.90 -7.89
CA ARG A 76 -2.73 8.73 -7.39
C ARG A 76 -2.95 7.35 -6.82
N LEU A 77 -3.77 7.30 -5.77
CA LEU A 77 -4.35 6.10 -5.20
C LEU A 77 -5.85 6.16 -5.41
N GLN A 78 -6.45 5.06 -5.89
CA GLN A 78 -7.84 4.99 -6.29
C GLN A 78 -8.44 3.65 -5.90
N LEU A 79 -9.68 3.64 -5.43
CA LEU A 79 -10.42 2.39 -5.25
C LEU A 79 -11.09 1.99 -6.57
N ALA A 80 -10.85 0.75 -7.00
CA ALA A 80 -11.52 0.09 -8.11
C ALA A 80 -12.19 -1.19 -7.59
N GLY A 81 -13.43 -1.07 -7.12
CA GLY A 81 -14.08 -2.11 -6.31
C GLY A 81 -13.30 -2.33 -5.00
N ASP A 82 -12.93 -3.58 -4.73
CA ASP A 82 -12.15 -3.96 -3.55
C ASP A 82 -10.62 -3.90 -3.78
N THR A 83 -10.17 -3.26 -4.84
CA THR A 83 -8.75 -3.16 -5.19
C THR A 83 -8.28 -1.73 -5.06
N LEU A 84 -7.19 -1.51 -4.32
CA LEU A 84 -6.45 -0.26 -4.33
C LEU A 84 -5.55 -0.24 -5.58
N VAL A 85 -5.65 0.82 -6.39
CA VAL A 85 -4.81 1.03 -7.56
C VAL A 85 -3.91 2.23 -7.32
N TYR A 86 -2.62 2.02 -7.37
CA TYR A 86 -1.58 3.05 -7.34
C TYR A 86 -1.16 3.34 -8.79
N THR A 87 -1.17 4.59 -9.17
CA THR A 87 -0.70 5.03 -10.49
C THR A 87 0.38 6.08 -10.31
N ALA A 88 1.48 5.91 -11.02
CA ALA A 88 2.59 6.85 -11.08
C ALA A 88 2.80 7.33 -12.52
N LEU A 89 3.04 8.64 -12.67
CA LEU A 89 3.49 9.27 -13.91
C LEU A 89 4.81 9.98 -13.63
N PRO A 90 5.96 9.27 -13.74
CA PRO A 90 7.27 9.86 -13.55
C PRO A 90 7.63 10.80 -14.70
N SER A 91 8.43 11.83 -14.39
CA SER A 91 8.95 12.74 -15.41
C SER A 91 9.77 11.98 -16.46
N GLY A 92 9.41 12.15 -17.73
CA GLY A 92 10.10 11.51 -18.86
C GLY A 92 9.81 10.02 -19.07
N GLN A 93 8.81 9.46 -18.36
CA GLN A 93 8.41 8.07 -18.50
C GLN A 93 6.89 7.95 -18.71
N PRO A 94 6.39 6.83 -19.27
CA PRO A 94 4.95 6.59 -19.39
C PRO A 94 4.32 6.34 -18.01
N GLU A 95 3.01 6.59 -17.93
CA GLU A 95 2.21 6.24 -16.75
C GLU A 95 2.21 4.72 -16.53
N ALA A 96 2.34 4.31 -15.27
CA ALA A 96 2.25 2.91 -14.87
C ALA A 96 1.27 2.74 -13.70
N ALA A 97 0.44 1.70 -13.77
CA ALA A 97 -0.53 1.36 -12.74
C ALA A 97 -0.17 0.04 -12.06
N PHE A 98 -0.34 -0.02 -10.73
CA PHE A 98 -0.07 -1.17 -9.87
C PHE A 98 -1.31 -1.47 -9.04
N ARG A 99 -1.65 -2.75 -8.88
CA ARG A 99 -2.85 -3.19 -8.15
C ARG A 99 -2.47 -3.76 -6.79
N SER A 100 -3.30 -3.52 -5.77
CA SER A 100 -3.01 -4.05 -4.43
C SER A 100 -2.94 -5.57 -4.41
N VAL A 101 -1.91 -6.05 -3.71
CA VAL A 101 -1.74 -7.46 -3.34
C VAL A 101 -1.89 -7.65 -1.83
N GLU A 102 -1.74 -6.55 -1.08
CA GLU A 102 -1.93 -6.52 0.36
C GLU A 102 -2.34 -5.11 0.80
N VAL A 103 -3.32 -5.00 1.67
CA VAL A 103 -3.73 -3.75 2.33
C VAL A 103 -4.04 -4.04 3.79
N THR A 104 -3.49 -3.24 4.70
CA THR A 104 -3.75 -3.29 6.14
C THR A 104 -4.04 -1.88 6.67
N GLU A 105 -4.36 -1.72 7.93
CA GLU A 105 -4.57 -0.40 8.56
C GLU A 105 -3.33 0.50 8.53
N THR A 106 -2.14 -0.08 8.43
CA THR A 106 -0.86 0.66 8.52
C THR A 106 0.06 0.49 7.33
N SER A 107 -0.33 -0.33 6.35
CA SER A 107 0.50 -0.58 5.17
C SER A 107 -0.32 -0.97 3.96
N PHE A 108 0.26 -0.79 2.78
CA PHE A 108 -0.22 -1.42 1.55
C PHE A 108 0.96 -1.80 0.65
N THR A 109 0.73 -2.82 -0.15
CA THR A 109 1.64 -3.26 -1.22
C THR A 109 0.84 -3.39 -2.50
N VAL A 110 1.36 -2.77 -3.56
CA VAL A 110 0.81 -2.86 -4.92
C VAL A 110 1.82 -3.51 -5.86
N ALA A 111 1.35 -4.18 -6.91
CA ALA A 111 2.19 -4.89 -7.86
C ALA A 111 1.74 -4.70 -9.32
N ASN A 112 2.73 -4.68 -10.20
CA ASN A 112 2.58 -4.82 -11.66
C ASN A 112 3.70 -5.73 -12.17
N PRO A 113 3.47 -7.05 -12.27
CA PRO A 113 4.49 -8.00 -12.72
C PRO A 113 4.99 -7.80 -14.17
N ALA A 114 4.23 -7.06 -14.99
CA ALA A 114 4.60 -6.74 -16.36
C ALA A 114 5.49 -5.48 -16.48
N HIS A 115 5.68 -4.74 -15.37
CA HIS A 115 6.57 -3.58 -15.35
C HIS A 115 8.04 -4.04 -15.22
N ASP A 116 8.98 -3.27 -15.79
CA ASP A 116 10.40 -3.62 -15.74
C ASP A 116 10.95 -3.55 -14.30
N PHE A 117 11.05 -2.33 -13.77
CA PHE A 117 11.43 -2.02 -12.40
C PHE A 117 10.86 -0.65 -12.01
N PRO A 118 10.17 -0.55 -10.85
CA PRO A 118 9.83 -1.65 -9.92
C PRO A 118 8.64 -2.48 -10.40
N GLN A 119 8.53 -3.72 -9.90
CA GLN A 119 7.34 -4.55 -10.06
C GLN A 119 6.42 -4.51 -8.83
N ARG A 120 6.93 -4.05 -7.70
CA ARG A 120 6.19 -3.87 -6.45
C ARG A 120 6.54 -2.54 -5.81
N ILE A 121 5.56 -1.90 -5.23
CA ILE A 121 5.68 -0.66 -4.46
C ILE A 121 4.94 -0.87 -3.15
N GLY A 122 5.49 -0.42 -2.05
CA GLY A 122 4.82 -0.52 -0.76
C GLY A 122 5.09 0.68 0.13
N TYR A 123 4.15 0.90 1.04
CA TYR A 123 4.20 1.90 2.09
C TYR A 123 3.84 1.26 3.41
N ARG A 124 4.59 1.57 4.44
CA ARG A 124 4.31 1.14 5.80
C ARG A 124 4.52 2.28 6.77
N ARG A 125 3.47 2.65 7.49
CA ARG A 125 3.52 3.62 8.58
C ARG A 125 4.34 3.09 9.75
N GLN A 126 5.19 3.95 10.33
CA GLN A 126 5.97 3.66 11.54
C GLN A 126 5.69 4.72 12.61
N GLY A 127 4.48 4.67 13.19
CA GLY A 127 4.03 5.69 14.15
C GLY A 127 3.36 6.89 13.46
N ALA A 128 3.33 8.05 14.12
CA ALA A 128 2.61 9.24 13.64
C ALA A 128 3.39 10.01 12.55
N ASP A 129 4.72 10.08 12.70
CA ASP A 129 5.56 11.02 11.96
C ASP A 129 6.63 10.33 11.10
N SER A 130 6.52 9.03 10.89
CA SER A 130 7.44 8.29 10.04
C SER A 130 6.74 7.18 9.26
N LEU A 131 7.27 6.90 8.07
CA LEU A 131 6.89 5.78 7.22
C LEU A 131 8.12 5.23 6.50
N ILE A 132 8.01 4.00 6.00
CA ILE A 132 8.91 3.47 5.00
C ILE A 132 8.12 3.27 3.72
N ALA A 133 8.50 3.98 2.66
CA ALA A 133 8.16 3.63 1.29
C ALA A 133 9.24 2.69 0.73
N TRP A 134 8.89 1.80 -0.17
CA TRP A 134 9.85 0.92 -0.82
C TRP A 134 9.40 0.53 -2.22
N ILE A 135 10.38 0.20 -3.05
CA ILE A 135 10.20 -0.35 -4.39
C ILE A 135 11.00 -1.63 -4.54
N GLU A 136 10.46 -2.59 -5.29
CA GLU A 136 11.06 -3.92 -5.44
C GLU A 136 10.80 -4.48 -6.84
N GLY A 137 11.76 -5.22 -7.35
CA GLY A 137 11.65 -5.89 -8.65
C GLY A 137 12.90 -6.71 -8.98
N PRO A 138 13.03 -7.19 -10.23
CA PRO A 138 14.19 -7.93 -10.68
C PRO A 138 15.47 -7.11 -10.55
N GLY A 139 16.53 -7.72 -10.06
CA GLY A 139 17.88 -7.17 -10.00
C GLY A 139 18.89 -8.14 -10.60
N LYS A 140 20.15 -7.72 -10.72
CA LYS A 140 21.21 -8.52 -11.33
C LYS A 140 21.42 -9.88 -10.64
N ASP A 141 21.31 -9.88 -9.29
CA ASP A 141 21.61 -11.05 -8.46
C ASP A 141 20.38 -11.55 -7.69
N GLY A 142 19.17 -11.38 -8.24
CA GLY A 142 17.90 -11.74 -7.61
C GLY A 142 16.98 -10.54 -7.42
N VAL A 143 16.20 -10.53 -6.32
CA VAL A 143 15.28 -9.43 -6.04
C VAL A 143 16.06 -8.22 -5.53
N LYS A 144 15.88 -7.06 -6.19
CA LYS A 144 16.38 -5.76 -5.75
C LYS A 144 15.27 -5.02 -5.02
N ARG A 145 15.56 -4.53 -3.80
CA ARG A 145 14.68 -3.67 -3.02
C ARG A 145 15.40 -2.38 -2.63
N ILE A 146 14.69 -1.27 -2.73
CA ILE A 146 15.17 0.05 -2.30
C ILE A 146 14.15 0.59 -1.31
N GLU A 147 14.61 1.04 -0.14
CA GLU A 147 13.78 1.60 0.92
C GLU A 147 14.01 3.11 1.06
N TYR A 148 12.93 3.81 1.34
CA TYR A 148 12.88 5.26 1.55
C TYR A 148 12.27 5.51 2.94
N PRO A 149 13.09 5.56 4.00
CA PRO A 149 12.62 5.95 5.34
C PRO A 149 12.33 7.44 5.35
N MET A 150 11.04 7.79 5.39
CA MET A 150 10.58 9.18 5.30
C MET A 150 10.06 9.67 6.65
N ARG A 151 10.21 10.96 6.88
CA ARG A 151 9.65 11.67 8.03
C ARG A 151 8.61 12.66 7.59
N ARG A 152 7.60 12.88 8.44
CA ARG A 152 6.59 13.92 8.23
C ARG A 152 7.24 15.30 8.30
N MET A 153 6.80 16.19 7.40
CA MET A 153 7.23 17.59 7.38
C MET A 153 6.02 18.53 7.24
N ASP A 154 6.22 19.82 7.53
CA ASP A 154 5.25 20.86 7.22
C ASP A 154 5.22 21.09 5.70
N CYS A 155 4.05 20.95 5.08
CA CYS A 155 3.87 21.14 3.63
C CYS A 155 4.14 22.57 3.14
N ARG A 156 4.24 23.53 4.05
CA ARG A 156 4.47 24.97 3.74
C ARG A 156 5.96 25.35 3.65
N ARG A 157 6.86 24.39 3.79
CA ARG A 157 8.32 24.64 3.77
C ARG A 157 8.94 24.28 2.43
#